data_5bc513d8ae33792c55baee513da41e70
#
_entry.id   5bc513d8ae33792c55baee513da41e70
#
_cell.length_a   1.000
_cell.length_b   1.000
_cell.length_c   1.000
_cell.angle_alpha   90.00
_cell.angle_beta   90.00
_cell.angle_gamma   90.00
#
_symmetry.space_group_name_H-M   'P 1'
#
loop_
_entity.id
_entity.type
_entity.pdbx_description
1 polymer ?
#
loop_
_entity_poly.entity_id
_entity_poly.type
_entity_poly.pdbx_seq_one_letter_code
_entity_poly.pdbx_strand_id
1 'polypeptide(L)'
;QAGSESQTDYLYGGPVNNLYNKAPEAAVTMKHALSAVRLSIKRGGYSGKGEMTGFSIKGHGVATDGILNAVSGKISETSGTGTAISPSFQPFDLSSSFQDIDIIAVPTTEEAPIEMEMVIDGQTFSFTTDPVRLEQGSIAVYKATVENSEIRLSSVQIEDWGYDSAGNPMIRNDWTVTLSGDIEGISFSNNIEDNGTI
;
A
#
# COMPACT_ATOMS: atom_id res chain seq x y z
N GLN A 1 0.82 5.51 11.33
CA GLN A 1 1.89 4.54 11.56
C GLN A 1 1.60 3.28 10.74
N ALA A 2 2.44 2.96 9.77
CA ALA A 2 2.37 1.71 9.04
C ALA A 2 2.94 0.61 9.96
N GLY A 3 2.07 -0.19 10.55
CA GLY A 3 2.45 -1.19 11.56
C GLY A 3 2.32 -2.62 11.08
N SER A 4 3.01 -3.54 11.76
CA SER A 4 3.15 -4.95 11.36
C SER A 4 1.89 -5.82 11.58
N GLU A 5 0.89 -5.38 12.35
CA GLU A 5 -0.23 -6.25 12.72
C GLU A 5 -1.57 -5.84 12.11
N SER A 6 -1.78 -4.57 11.82
CA SER A 6 -2.90 -4.09 11.03
C SER A 6 -2.45 -2.89 10.22
N GLN A 7 -2.53 -3.00 8.91
CA GLN A 7 -2.17 -1.90 8.03
C GLN A 7 -3.41 -1.03 7.85
N THR A 8 -3.27 0.26 8.17
CA THR A 8 -4.34 1.24 7.96
C THR A 8 -3.98 2.11 6.77
N ASP A 9 -4.82 2.12 5.78
CA ASP A 9 -4.75 3.07 4.69
C ASP A 9 -5.44 4.37 5.08
N TYR A 10 -4.79 5.49 4.81
CA TYR A 10 -5.33 6.82 5.06
C TYR A 10 -5.72 7.47 3.74
N LEU A 11 -6.97 7.88 3.66
CA LEU A 11 -7.48 8.62 2.53
C LEU A 11 -7.60 10.10 2.88
N TYR A 12 -7.42 10.97 1.90
CA TYR A 12 -7.67 12.40 2.02
C TYR A 12 -8.47 12.92 0.84
N GLY A 13 -9.28 13.94 1.08
CA GLY A 13 -10.01 14.68 0.05
C GLY A 13 -9.72 16.17 0.18
N GLY A 14 -9.61 16.84 -0.94
CA GLY A 14 -9.37 18.30 -0.96
C GLY A 14 -10.58 19.06 -0.41
N PRO A 15 -10.39 20.35 0.00
CA PRO A 15 -11.49 21.18 0.47
C PRO A 15 -12.50 21.42 -0.67
N VAL A 16 -13.78 21.31 -0.36
CA VAL A 16 -14.85 21.74 -1.25
C VAL A 16 -15.26 23.15 -0.89
N ASN A 17 -15.16 24.04 -1.87
CA ASN A 17 -15.51 25.45 -1.71
C ASN A 17 -16.93 25.73 -2.24
N ASN A 18 -17.50 26.88 -1.83
CA ASN A 18 -18.78 27.39 -2.32
C ASN A 18 -20.02 26.54 -1.92
N LEU A 19 -19.97 25.90 -0.77
CA LEU A 19 -21.15 25.28 -0.17
C LEU A 19 -22.00 26.37 0.50
N TYR A 20 -23.28 26.40 0.20
CA TYR A 20 -24.25 27.32 0.79
C TYR A 20 -25.67 26.74 0.73
N ASN A 21 -26.63 27.31 1.43
CA ASN A 21 -27.99 26.78 1.58
C ASN A 21 -28.72 26.42 0.27
N LYS A 22 -28.37 27.06 -0.85
CA LYS A 22 -28.94 26.73 -2.16
C LYS A 22 -28.13 25.72 -2.96
N ALA A 23 -26.93 25.37 -2.50
CA ALA A 23 -26.07 24.34 -3.07
C ALA A 23 -25.38 23.55 -1.92
N PRO A 24 -26.18 22.75 -1.20
CA PRO A 24 -25.71 22.05 0.01
C PRO A 24 -24.97 20.73 -0.28
N GLU A 25 -24.79 20.37 -1.54
CA GLU A 25 -24.16 19.12 -1.92
C GLU A 25 -22.69 19.32 -2.26
N ALA A 26 -21.85 18.42 -1.75
CA ALA A 26 -20.43 18.36 -2.09
C ALA A 26 -20.03 16.94 -2.47
N ALA A 27 -19.38 16.80 -3.61
CA ALA A 27 -18.68 15.57 -3.99
C ALA A 27 -17.19 15.73 -3.64
N VAL A 28 -16.66 14.81 -2.84
CA VAL A 28 -15.25 14.79 -2.47
C VAL A 28 -14.64 13.51 -3.02
N THR A 29 -13.65 13.65 -3.91
CA THR A 29 -12.85 12.50 -4.35
C THR A 29 -11.75 12.24 -3.35
N MET A 30 -11.77 11.05 -2.77
CA MET A 30 -10.75 10.60 -1.82
C MET A 30 -9.56 9.99 -2.57
N LYS A 31 -8.36 10.26 -2.09
CA LYS A 31 -7.09 9.74 -2.63
C LYS A 31 -6.29 9.05 -1.54
N HIS A 32 -5.52 8.05 -1.90
CA HIS A 32 -4.59 7.41 -0.97
C HIS A 32 -3.52 8.40 -0.51
N ALA A 33 -3.35 8.51 0.79
CA ALA A 33 -2.31 9.33 1.39
C ALA A 33 -0.97 8.59 1.50
N LEU A 34 -1.01 7.27 1.50
CA LEU A 34 0.15 6.40 1.65
C LEU A 34 0.61 5.84 0.29
N SER A 35 1.66 5.06 0.32
CA SER A 35 2.17 4.25 -0.79
C SER A 35 2.01 2.77 -0.46
N ALA A 36 2.05 1.90 -1.45
CA ALA A 36 2.11 0.47 -1.23
C ALA A 36 3.31 -0.16 -1.94
N VAL A 37 3.77 -1.28 -1.38
CA VAL A 37 4.71 -2.20 -2.01
C VAL A 37 4.00 -3.53 -2.19
N ARG A 38 3.86 -3.98 -3.43
CA ARG A 38 3.25 -5.27 -3.77
C ARG A 38 4.32 -6.27 -4.15
N LEU A 39 4.32 -7.41 -3.47
CA LEU A 39 5.01 -8.59 -3.92
C LEU A 39 4.02 -9.50 -4.65
N SER A 40 4.18 -9.62 -5.97
CA SER A 40 3.50 -10.60 -6.81
C SER A 40 4.38 -11.83 -6.93
N ILE A 41 4.10 -12.90 -6.19
CA ILE A 41 4.96 -14.08 -6.11
C ILE A 41 4.30 -15.32 -6.69
N LYS A 42 5.07 -16.14 -7.39
CA LYS A 42 4.62 -17.45 -7.91
C LYS A 42 5.68 -18.51 -7.75
N ARG A 43 5.23 -19.75 -7.77
CA ARG A 43 6.08 -20.93 -7.87
C ARG A 43 6.50 -21.13 -9.32
N GLY A 44 7.81 -21.22 -9.54
CA GLY A 44 8.43 -21.67 -10.79
C GLY A 44 8.82 -23.15 -10.71
N GLY A 45 10.11 -23.45 -10.90
CA GLY A 45 10.68 -24.78 -10.79
C GLY A 45 10.95 -25.28 -9.37
N TYR A 46 10.43 -24.63 -8.34
CA TYR A 46 10.68 -24.96 -6.94
C TYR A 46 10.07 -26.32 -6.56
N SER A 47 10.90 -27.27 -6.08
CA SER A 47 10.49 -28.64 -5.75
C SER A 47 9.98 -28.82 -4.31
N GLY A 48 10.19 -27.85 -3.42
CA GLY A 48 9.67 -27.85 -2.06
C GLY A 48 8.14 -27.68 -2.02
N LYS A 49 7.56 -27.69 -0.82
CA LYS A 49 6.13 -27.42 -0.61
C LYS A 49 5.74 -26.03 -1.14
N GLY A 50 6.63 -25.05 -0.91
CA GLY A 50 6.41 -23.66 -1.32
C GLY A 50 5.47 -22.91 -0.38
N GLU A 51 5.44 -23.26 0.89
CA GLU A 51 4.62 -22.57 1.88
C GLU A 51 5.23 -21.21 2.24
N MET A 52 4.54 -20.16 1.84
CA MET A 52 4.89 -18.77 2.18
C MET A 52 4.36 -18.44 3.58
N THR A 53 5.27 -18.16 4.52
CA THR A 53 4.91 -17.92 5.93
C THR A 53 5.31 -16.54 6.43
N GLY A 54 6.12 -15.78 5.68
CA GLY A 54 6.58 -14.45 6.08
C GLY A 54 6.97 -13.59 4.90
N PHE A 55 6.69 -12.29 5.01
CA PHE A 55 7.18 -11.25 4.12
C PHE A 55 7.41 -9.98 4.93
N SER A 56 8.51 -9.32 4.69
CA SER A 56 8.79 -8.00 5.28
C SER A 56 9.60 -7.14 4.33
N ILE A 57 9.49 -5.83 4.52
CA ILE A 57 10.33 -4.83 3.87
C ILE A 57 10.96 -3.93 4.91
N LYS A 58 12.17 -3.46 4.64
CA LYS A 58 12.91 -2.50 5.49
C LYS A 58 13.91 -1.72 4.63
N GLY A 59 14.71 -0.87 5.26
CA GLY A 59 15.78 -0.13 4.61
C GLY A 59 15.49 1.36 4.50
N HIS A 60 16.40 2.09 3.89
CA HIS A 60 16.28 3.54 3.74
C HIS A 60 15.15 3.96 2.78
N GLY A 61 14.75 3.07 1.87
CA GLY A 61 13.61 3.28 0.96
C GLY A 61 12.24 3.07 1.62
N VAL A 62 12.19 2.79 2.93
CA VAL A 62 10.95 2.53 3.67
C VAL A 62 10.89 3.43 4.89
N ALA A 63 9.79 4.16 5.05
CA ALA A 63 9.47 4.94 6.25
C ALA A 63 8.17 4.41 6.89
N THR A 64 8.12 4.45 8.23
CA THR A 64 6.96 3.96 9.00
C THR A 64 6.09 5.07 9.54
N ASP A 65 6.63 6.25 9.69
CA ASP A 65 5.97 7.37 10.35
C ASP A 65 6.02 8.63 9.48
N GLY A 66 5.00 9.47 9.60
CA GLY A 66 4.90 10.75 8.91
C GLY A 66 3.71 11.55 9.39
N ILE A 67 3.70 12.84 9.12
CA ILE A 67 2.60 13.74 9.47
C ILE A 67 1.79 14.03 8.22
N LEU A 68 0.52 13.60 8.22
CA LEU A 68 -0.43 13.89 7.14
C LEU A 68 -1.14 15.21 7.40
N ASN A 69 -1.02 16.15 6.48
CA ASN A 69 -1.88 17.34 6.43
C ASN A 69 -3.18 16.96 5.73
N ALA A 70 -4.26 16.80 6.48
CA ALA A 70 -5.56 16.34 5.97
C ALA A 70 -6.19 17.29 4.93
N VAL A 71 -5.82 18.57 4.90
CA VAL A 71 -6.34 19.55 3.94
C VAL A 71 -5.62 19.45 2.60
N SER A 72 -4.29 19.36 2.62
CA SER A 72 -3.48 19.32 1.39
C SER A 72 -3.16 17.90 0.94
N GLY A 73 -3.37 16.90 1.80
CA GLY A 73 -2.96 15.51 1.57
C GLY A 73 -1.45 15.27 1.62
N LYS A 74 -0.65 16.29 1.91
CA LYS A 74 0.80 16.16 1.94
C LYS A 74 1.27 15.46 3.21
N ILE A 75 2.22 14.54 3.04
CA ILE A 75 2.95 13.92 4.14
C ILE A 75 4.30 14.62 4.29
N SER A 76 4.66 14.92 5.53
CA SER A 76 5.93 15.53 5.92
C SER A 76 6.52 14.84 7.15
N GLU A 77 7.74 15.23 7.53
CA GLU A 77 8.43 14.72 8.72
C GLU A 77 8.48 13.18 8.76
N THR A 78 8.81 12.58 7.63
CA THR A 78 8.91 11.13 7.54
C THR A 78 10.07 10.59 8.36
N SER A 79 9.85 9.50 9.09
CA SER A 79 10.83 8.89 9.97
C SER A 79 10.64 7.37 10.04
N GLY A 80 11.42 6.71 10.90
CA GLY A 80 11.34 5.26 11.06
C GLY A 80 12.00 4.47 9.93
N THR A 81 12.91 5.10 9.16
CA THR A 81 13.68 4.41 8.13
C THR A 81 14.54 3.30 8.75
N GLY A 82 14.58 2.14 8.08
CA GLY A 82 15.28 0.96 8.60
C GLY A 82 14.44 0.07 9.52
N THR A 83 13.26 0.51 9.95
CA THR A 83 12.31 -0.33 10.68
C THR A 83 11.62 -1.28 9.70
N ALA A 84 11.55 -2.57 10.05
CA ALA A 84 10.86 -3.55 9.22
C ALA A 84 9.35 -3.39 9.32
N ILE A 85 8.68 -3.47 8.18
CA ILE A 85 7.23 -3.57 8.07
C ILE A 85 6.89 -4.98 7.58
N SER A 86 6.02 -5.68 8.31
CA SER A 86 5.54 -7.01 7.96
C SER A 86 4.02 -7.03 7.97
N PRO A 87 3.36 -7.42 6.88
CA PRO A 87 1.92 -7.57 6.87
C PRO A 87 1.51 -8.84 7.62
N SER A 88 0.34 -8.84 8.22
CA SER A 88 -0.29 -10.07 8.70
C SER A 88 -1.03 -10.73 7.53
N PHE A 89 -0.72 -11.99 7.25
CA PHE A 89 -1.46 -12.82 6.31
C PHE A 89 -1.47 -14.28 6.77
N GLN A 90 -2.41 -15.05 6.28
CA GLN A 90 -2.42 -16.48 6.56
C GLN A 90 -1.38 -17.17 5.66
N PRO A 91 -0.58 -18.12 6.18
CA PRO A 91 0.32 -18.89 5.36
C PRO A 91 -0.42 -19.54 4.17
N PHE A 92 0.20 -19.54 3.00
CA PHE A 92 -0.37 -20.14 1.79
C PHE A 92 0.70 -20.84 0.96
N ASP A 93 0.28 -21.85 0.20
CA ASP A 93 1.16 -22.54 -0.73
C ASP A 93 1.26 -21.77 -2.04
N LEU A 94 2.49 -21.53 -2.49
CA LEU A 94 2.75 -20.87 -3.77
C LEU A 94 2.21 -21.70 -4.93
N SER A 95 1.47 -21.06 -5.81
CA SER A 95 0.93 -21.63 -7.04
C SER A 95 1.76 -21.26 -8.27
N SER A 96 1.43 -21.80 -9.43
CA SER A 96 2.02 -21.40 -10.72
C SER A 96 1.53 -20.04 -11.20
N SER A 97 0.45 -19.52 -10.61
CA SER A 97 -0.07 -18.17 -10.85
C SER A 97 0.47 -17.20 -9.82
N PHE A 98 0.60 -15.94 -10.19
CA PHE A 98 1.00 -14.91 -9.24
C PHE A 98 -0.04 -14.74 -8.12
N GLN A 99 0.46 -14.60 -6.91
CA GLN A 99 -0.29 -14.32 -5.69
C GLN A 99 0.31 -13.05 -5.07
N ASP A 100 -0.54 -12.12 -4.68
CA ASP A 100 -0.12 -10.79 -4.26
C ASP A 100 -0.12 -10.66 -2.74
N ILE A 101 0.90 -9.97 -2.22
CA ILE A 101 1.00 -9.55 -0.82
C ILE A 101 1.32 -8.06 -0.84
N ASP A 102 0.48 -7.26 -0.18
CA ASP A 102 0.63 -5.81 -0.13
C ASP A 102 1.15 -5.36 1.23
N ILE A 103 2.06 -4.40 1.21
CA ILE A 103 2.53 -3.67 2.39
C ILE A 103 2.27 -2.19 2.16
N ILE A 104 1.59 -1.56 3.10
CA ILE A 104 1.38 -0.11 3.11
C ILE A 104 2.57 0.55 3.82
N ALA A 105 3.16 1.55 3.18
CA ALA A 105 4.29 2.30 3.68
C ALA A 105 4.07 3.81 3.55
N VAL A 106 4.77 4.56 4.36
CA VAL A 106 4.78 6.03 4.23
C VAL A 106 5.56 6.42 2.97
N PRO A 107 5.06 7.34 2.14
CA PRO A 107 5.77 7.83 0.96
C PRO A 107 7.14 8.39 1.31
N THR A 108 8.13 8.18 0.43
CA THR A 108 9.48 8.68 0.61
C THR A 108 9.76 9.87 -0.30
N THR A 109 10.67 10.76 0.11
CA THR A 109 11.06 11.94 -0.68
C THR A 109 12.23 11.65 -1.60
N GLU A 110 13.04 10.65 -1.28
CA GLU A 110 14.26 10.28 -2.00
C GLU A 110 14.17 8.83 -2.48
N GLU A 111 14.93 8.55 -3.53
CA GLU A 111 15.13 7.18 -4.01
C GLU A 111 16.14 6.46 -3.11
N ALA A 112 15.76 5.29 -2.62
CA ALA A 112 16.65 4.44 -1.85
C ALA A 112 16.27 2.97 -2.03
N PRO A 113 17.20 2.03 -1.83
CA PRO A 113 16.90 0.61 -1.94
C PRO A 113 15.97 0.14 -0.83
N ILE A 114 15.13 -0.82 -1.17
CA ILE A 114 14.28 -1.56 -0.23
C ILE A 114 14.90 -2.95 -0.04
N GLU A 115 15.09 -3.34 1.21
CA GLU A 115 15.46 -4.70 1.58
C GLU A 115 14.16 -5.49 1.80
N MET A 116 14.00 -6.58 1.05
CA MET A 116 12.86 -7.50 1.14
C MET A 116 13.29 -8.81 1.74
N GLU A 117 12.51 -9.35 2.64
CA GLU A 117 12.74 -10.66 3.24
C GLU A 117 11.47 -11.52 3.10
N MET A 118 11.64 -12.74 2.62
CA MET A 118 10.57 -13.72 2.42
C MET A 118 10.92 -15.01 3.15
N VAL A 119 9.93 -15.65 3.76
CA VAL A 119 10.10 -16.95 4.42
C VAL A 119 9.25 -17.98 3.67
N ILE A 120 9.91 -18.94 3.04
CA ILE A 120 9.29 -20.02 2.27
C ILE A 120 9.83 -21.36 2.77
N ASP A 121 8.95 -22.28 3.15
CA ASP A 121 9.29 -23.59 3.76
C ASP A 121 10.26 -23.45 4.96
N GLY A 122 10.11 -22.36 5.75
CA GLY A 122 10.99 -22.05 6.88
C GLY A 122 12.37 -21.53 6.49
N GLN A 123 12.67 -21.33 5.21
CA GLN A 123 13.90 -20.72 4.73
C GLN A 123 13.68 -19.24 4.45
N THR A 124 14.64 -18.42 4.89
CA THR A 124 14.62 -16.98 4.67
C THR A 124 15.40 -16.62 3.41
N PHE A 125 14.75 -15.87 2.53
CA PHE A 125 15.34 -15.30 1.32
C PHE A 125 15.34 -13.77 1.43
N SER A 126 16.48 -13.15 1.21
CA SER A 126 16.65 -11.69 1.32
C SER A 126 17.08 -11.10 -0.02
N PHE A 127 16.53 -9.95 -0.35
CA PHE A 127 16.82 -9.20 -1.57
C PHE A 127 16.99 -7.73 -1.24
N THR A 128 17.82 -7.06 -2.04
CA THR A 128 17.92 -5.59 -2.05
C THR A 128 17.51 -5.13 -3.44
N THR A 129 16.54 -4.23 -3.51
CA THR A 129 16.06 -3.68 -4.79
C THR A 129 17.00 -2.61 -5.33
N ASP A 130 16.86 -2.26 -6.61
CA ASP A 130 17.34 -0.98 -7.11
C ASP A 130 16.67 0.15 -6.31
N PRO A 131 17.32 1.34 -6.22
CA PRO A 131 16.71 2.49 -5.58
C PRO A 131 15.35 2.82 -6.19
N VAL A 132 14.37 3.07 -5.33
CA VAL A 132 12.99 3.42 -5.69
C VAL A 132 12.48 4.48 -4.74
N ARG A 133 11.65 5.39 -5.24
CA ARG A 133 10.88 6.31 -4.42
C ARG A 133 9.45 5.80 -4.30
N LEU A 134 8.99 5.65 -3.07
CA LEU A 134 7.59 5.33 -2.81
C LEU A 134 6.76 6.60 -2.93
N GLU A 135 6.07 6.76 -4.03
CA GLU A 135 5.24 7.93 -4.30
C GLU A 135 3.86 7.79 -3.64
N GLN A 136 3.32 8.89 -3.17
CA GLN A 136 1.99 8.94 -2.57
C GLN A 136 0.92 8.52 -3.58
N GLY A 137 0.03 7.60 -3.18
CA GLY A 137 -1.03 7.09 -4.04
C GLY A 137 -0.56 6.14 -5.14
N SER A 138 0.66 5.60 -5.03
CA SER A 138 1.19 4.61 -5.97
C SER A 138 1.51 3.27 -5.31
N ILE A 139 1.62 2.24 -6.12
CA ILE A 139 2.06 0.89 -5.73
C ILE A 139 3.36 0.56 -6.46
N ALA A 140 4.39 0.21 -5.71
CA ALA A 140 5.62 -0.37 -6.27
C ALA A 140 5.46 -1.89 -6.37
N VAL A 141 5.30 -2.41 -7.57
CA VAL A 141 5.05 -3.83 -7.85
C VAL A 141 6.33 -4.57 -8.17
N TYR A 142 6.63 -5.61 -7.41
CA TYR A 142 7.75 -6.53 -7.62
C TYR A 142 7.23 -7.93 -7.93
N LYS A 143 7.64 -8.50 -9.05
CA LYS A 143 7.26 -9.87 -9.42
C LYS A 143 8.38 -10.83 -9.07
N ALA A 144 8.09 -11.86 -8.29
CA ALA A 144 9.02 -12.89 -7.86
C ALA A 144 8.63 -14.26 -8.41
N THR A 145 9.62 -15.01 -8.89
CA THR A 145 9.45 -16.42 -9.28
C THR A 145 10.41 -17.25 -8.46
N VAL A 146 9.87 -18.24 -7.73
CA VAL A 146 10.65 -19.12 -6.86
C VAL A 146 11.11 -20.34 -7.63
N GLU A 147 12.42 -20.50 -7.75
CA GLU A 147 13.08 -21.63 -8.39
C GLU A 147 13.82 -22.49 -7.34
N ASN A 148 14.37 -23.65 -7.72
CA ASN A 148 15.04 -24.53 -6.76
C ASN A 148 16.29 -23.93 -6.10
N SER A 149 17.01 -23.08 -6.80
CA SER A 149 18.30 -22.53 -6.36
C SER A 149 18.27 -21.04 -6.10
N GLU A 150 17.23 -20.35 -6.54
CA GLU A 150 17.14 -18.90 -6.48
C GLU A 150 15.69 -18.41 -6.52
N ILE A 151 15.46 -17.19 -6.04
CA ILE A 151 14.25 -16.45 -6.36
C ILE A 151 14.64 -15.36 -7.36
N ARG A 152 13.92 -15.29 -8.49
CA ARG A 152 14.11 -14.26 -9.50
C ARG A 152 13.15 -13.13 -9.24
N LEU A 153 13.69 -11.97 -8.89
CA LEU A 153 12.93 -10.73 -8.72
C LEU A 153 13.01 -9.93 -10.03
N SER A 154 11.89 -9.41 -10.50
CA SER A 154 11.86 -8.46 -11.61
C SER A 154 12.28 -7.06 -11.15
N SER A 155 12.54 -6.16 -12.12
CA SER A 155 12.56 -4.72 -11.84
C SER A 155 11.20 -4.24 -11.32
N VAL A 156 11.21 -3.17 -10.55
CA VAL A 156 9.99 -2.54 -10.04
C VAL A 156 9.14 -1.97 -11.16
N GLN A 157 7.83 -2.11 -11.02
CA GLN A 157 6.84 -1.39 -11.82
C GLN A 157 6.07 -0.47 -10.89
N ILE A 158 6.00 0.81 -11.20
CA ILE A 158 5.21 1.78 -10.43
C ILE A 158 3.86 1.93 -11.11
N GLU A 159 2.80 1.71 -10.35
CA GLU A 159 1.41 1.77 -10.81
C GLU A 159 0.62 2.73 -9.92
N ASP A 160 -0.41 3.35 -10.46
CA ASP A 160 -1.32 4.15 -9.64
C ASP A 160 -2.10 3.25 -8.69
N TRP A 161 -2.20 3.65 -7.44
CA TRP A 161 -3.01 2.91 -6.46
C TRP A 161 -4.48 3.07 -6.80
N GLY A 162 -5.09 1.99 -7.27
CA GLY A 162 -6.47 1.96 -7.74
C GLY A 162 -6.62 1.45 -9.18
N TYR A 163 -5.56 1.51 -10.00
CA TYR A 163 -5.58 1.01 -11.36
C TYR A 163 -4.28 0.28 -11.69
N ASP A 164 -4.39 -0.86 -12.38
CA ASP A 164 -3.22 -1.53 -12.96
C ASP A 164 -2.76 -0.85 -14.25
N SER A 165 -1.63 -1.28 -14.80
CA SER A 165 -1.09 -0.78 -16.07
C SER A 165 -2.01 -1.01 -17.29
N ALA A 166 -3.02 -1.87 -17.17
CA ALA A 166 -4.05 -2.10 -18.16
C ALA A 166 -5.32 -1.25 -17.91
N GLY A 167 -5.31 -0.40 -16.88
CA GLY A 167 -6.44 0.44 -16.49
C GLY A 167 -7.54 -0.29 -15.72
N ASN A 168 -7.27 -1.50 -15.20
CA ASN A 168 -8.22 -2.21 -14.35
C ASN A 168 -8.11 -1.71 -12.91
N PRO A 169 -9.22 -1.52 -12.19
CA PRO A 169 -9.18 -1.14 -10.79
C PRO A 169 -8.52 -2.27 -9.96
N MET A 170 -7.41 -1.95 -9.29
CA MET A 170 -6.69 -2.91 -8.45
C MET A 170 -7.28 -3.01 -7.05
N ILE A 171 -7.64 -1.87 -6.46
CA ILE A 171 -8.44 -1.77 -5.24
C ILE A 171 -9.34 -0.56 -5.44
N ARG A 172 -10.65 -0.77 -5.43
CA ARG A 172 -11.61 0.32 -5.58
C ARG A 172 -11.72 1.07 -4.26
N ASN A 173 -10.96 2.14 -4.10
CA ASN A 173 -11.09 3.04 -2.97
C ASN A 173 -11.24 4.50 -3.40
N ASP A 174 -11.74 4.75 -4.61
CA ASP A 174 -12.24 6.07 -4.98
C ASP A 174 -13.63 6.25 -4.34
N TRP A 175 -13.61 6.68 -3.09
CA TRP A 175 -14.84 7.02 -2.38
C TRP A 175 -15.28 8.42 -2.78
N THR A 176 -16.45 8.53 -3.39
CA THR A 176 -17.13 9.82 -3.53
C THR A 176 -18.07 9.97 -2.35
N VAL A 177 -17.76 10.87 -1.46
CA VAL A 177 -18.66 11.24 -0.36
C VAL A 177 -19.51 12.40 -0.86
N THR A 178 -20.82 12.16 -1.01
CA THR A 178 -21.78 13.23 -1.30
C THR A 178 -22.41 13.67 0.01
N LEU A 179 -22.16 14.92 0.40
CA LEU A 179 -22.77 15.53 1.56
C LEU A 179 -24.01 16.30 1.09
N SER A 180 -25.19 15.93 1.56
CA SER A 180 -26.44 16.64 1.30
C SER A 180 -27.11 17.03 2.62
N GLY A 181 -27.61 18.24 2.72
CA GLY A 181 -28.33 18.74 3.90
C GLY A 181 -28.06 20.19 4.25
N ASP A 182 -28.62 20.64 5.37
CA ASP A 182 -28.32 21.96 5.95
C ASP A 182 -26.92 21.96 6.52
N ILE A 183 -26.06 22.88 6.07
CA ILE A 183 -24.64 22.91 6.41
C ILE A 183 -24.39 23.48 7.82
N GLU A 184 -25.41 24.07 8.45
CA GLU A 184 -25.32 24.55 9.81
C GLU A 184 -25.30 23.37 10.80
N GLY A 185 -24.11 23.03 11.29
CA GLY A 185 -23.94 22.04 12.35
C GLY A 185 -23.45 20.66 11.92
N ILE A 186 -22.90 20.49 10.73
CA ILE A 186 -22.26 19.23 10.35
C ILE A 186 -20.98 19.03 11.16
N SER A 187 -21.03 18.15 12.14
CA SER A 187 -19.84 17.63 12.79
C SER A 187 -19.40 16.35 12.09
N PHE A 188 -18.20 16.32 11.54
CA PHE A 188 -17.60 15.08 11.07
C PHE A 188 -17.18 14.26 12.28
N SER A 189 -17.94 13.21 12.61
CA SER A 189 -17.43 12.17 13.48
C SER A 189 -16.64 11.18 12.61
N ASN A 190 -15.44 10.82 13.05
CA ASN A 190 -14.55 9.83 12.38
C ASN A 190 -15.09 8.39 12.40
N ASN A 191 -16.39 8.19 12.38
CA ASN A 191 -17.00 6.90 12.22
C ASN A 191 -17.31 6.65 10.74
N ILE A 192 -16.27 6.53 9.94
CA ILE A 192 -16.37 5.73 8.73
C ILE A 192 -16.32 4.29 9.23
N GLU A 193 -17.48 3.70 9.43
CA GLU A 193 -17.55 2.26 9.60
C GLU A 193 -17.01 1.64 8.31
N ASP A 194 -15.92 0.91 8.44
CA ASP A 194 -15.34 0.11 7.38
C ASP A 194 -16.31 -1.02 7.06
N ASN A 195 -17.24 -0.76 6.14
CA ASN A 195 -18.08 -1.78 5.53
C ASN A 195 -17.43 -2.36 4.28
N GLY A 196 -16.11 -2.33 4.22
CA GLY A 196 -15.32 -3.05 3.25
C GLY A 196 -15.42 -4.55 3.50
N THR A 197 -16.50 -5.15 3.02
CA THR A 197 -16.53 -6.61 2.88
C THR A 197 -15.58 -6.98 1.76
N ILE A 198 -14.60 -7.78 2.11
CA ILE A 198 -13.60 -8.46 1.30
C ILE A 198 -14.25 -9.31 0.20
#